data_70eec4c503a0de7f3057791c3410ee93
#
_entry.id   70eec4c503a0de7f3057791c3410ee93
#
_cell.length_a   1.000
_cell.length_b   1.000
_cell.length_c   1.000
_cell.angle_alpha   90.00
_cell.angle_beta   90.00
_cell.angle_gamma   90.00
#
_symmetry.space_group_name_H-M   'P 1'
#
loop_
_entity.id
_entity.type
_entity.pdbx_description
1 polymer ?
#
loop_
_entity_poly.entity_id
_entity_poly.type
_entity_poly.pdbx_seq_one_letter_code
_entity_poly.pdbx_strand_id
1 'polypeptide(L)'
;MSTDIAAEAPAVAPLRGSVVWFMALAAALGTSTIYPLQPAIADVAHSFDSSITAVGMALAFGPVGYMSGLGLLVPLVDRWSPRRVLGIQFGVLSLALALTAVISNLLVLGLLIGVAGACSVVGAGLSSVAGRLAPTHRRGTVLGIVTAGISVGILAGRIVGGWLAEEIGWRNMVLVFAAACAIVAVCSVLALPAVRGTSTRGYLATLRSLPGLLLRDTVLRLAGARGALWFFAFCAVWAGLAVALSEPPYAYSAAQIGLFALAGLSGILAAQAAGAWTDRVGARRVILVGLTVAGASATALTFALSSTIATLACLALFDAGLFAAQVANQSTVLAIDPAAPARYNSTYMLVYFVGGSLGTAFGSAAVELVGWSATVVVTAAAIAVAALITLSTGGASAGAGDELTQQKGQAGV
;
A
#
# COMPACT_ATOMS: atom_id res chain seq x y z
N MET A 1 -35.28 46.59 -7.54
CA MET A 1 -35.10 45.54 -8.55
C MET A 1 -33.59 45.27 -8.63
N SER A 2 -33.12 44.43 -7.72
CA SER A 2 -31.69 44.07 -7.62
C SER A 2 -31.56 42.68 -8.19
N THR A 3 -30.98 42.57 -9.37
CA THR A 3 -30.65 41.28 -10.02
C THR A 3 -29.35 40.81 -9.43
N ASP A 4 -29.46 39.84 -8.50
CA ASP A 4 -28.34 39.04 -8.04
C ASP A 4 -27.84 38.20 -9.24
N ILE A 5 -26.75 38.64 -9.86
CA ILE A 5 -25.96 37.81 -10.78
C ILE A 5 -25.18 36.85 -9.89
N ALA A 6 -25.77 35.68 -9.59
CA ALA A 6 -25.02 34.56 -9.08
C ALA A 6 -23.95 34.20 -10.12
N ALA A 7 -22.70 34.50 -9.82
CA ALA A 7 -21.57 34.12 -10.65
C ALA A 7 -21.56 32.59 -10.72
N GLU A 8 -22.00 32.04 -11.84
CA GLU A 8 -21.95 30.61 -12.17
C GLU A 8 -20.48 30.18 -12.09
N ALA A 9 -20.18 29.33 -11.12
CA ALA A 9 -18.85 28.75 -10.99
C ALA A 9 -18.52 28.02 -12.31
N PRO A 10 -17.35 28.27 -12.91
CA PRO A 10 -17.00 27.72 -14.21
C PRO A 10 -17.15 26.19 -14.16
N ALA A 11 -18.04 25.66 -14.99
CA ALA A 11 -18.29 24.25 -15.14
C ALA A 11 -16.96 23.54 -15.47
N VAL A 12 -16.47 22.74 -14.55
CA VAL A 12 -15.25 21.95 -14.75
C VAL A 12 -15.51 20.98 -15.90
N ALA A 13 -14.80 21.15 -17.00
CA ALA A 13 -14.96 20.26 -18.16
C ALA A 13 -14.79 18.81 -17.74
N PRO A 14 -15.65 17.88 -18.19
CA PRO A 14 -15.62 16.50 -17.79
C PRO A 14 -14.27 15.86 -18.16
N LEU A 15 -13.72 15.03 -17.26
CA LEU A 15 -12.46 14.32 -17.50
C LEU A 15 -12.56 13.50 -18.79
N ARG A 16 -11.68 13.79 -19.75
CA ARG A 16 -11.57 12.99 -20.99
C ARG A 16 -11.08 11.59 -20.66
N GLY A 17 -11.56 10.57 -21.37
CA GLY A 17 -11.13 9.19 -21.16
C GLY A 17 -9.62 9.00 -21.25
N SER A 18 -8.94 9.71 -22.16
CA SER A 18 -7.47 9.70 -22.28
C SER A 18 -6.75 10.17 -21.02
N VAL A 19 -7.30 11.16 -20.31
CA VAL A 19 -6.75 11.66 -19.05
C VAL A 19 -6.91 10.60 -17.95
N VAL A 20 -8.05 9.89 -17.91
CA VAL A 20 -8.29 8.81 -16.94
C VAL A 20 -7.30 7.66 -17.15
N TRP A 21 -7.07 7.24 -18.38
CA TRP A 21 -6.06 6.20 -18.69
C TRP A 21 -4.64 6.67 -18.40
N PHE A 22 -4.30 7.92 -18.69
CA PHE A 22 -3.03 8.52 -18.28
C PHE A 22 -2.87 8.46 -16.75
N MET A 23 -3.90 8.82 -15.98
CA MET A 23 -3.87 8.76 -14.52
C MET A 23 -3.67 7.32 -14.02
N ALA A 24 -4.29 6.33 -14.65
CA ALA A 24 -4.10 4.92 -14.29
C ALA A 24 -2.67 4.43 -14.58
N LEU A 25 -2.13 4.77 -15.75
CA LEU A 25 -0.75 4.42 -16.11
C LEU A 25 0.28 5.13 -15.22
N ALA A 26 0.05 6.41 -14.91
CA ALA A 26 0.88 7.16 -13.99
C ALA A 26 0.81 6.57 -12.57
N ALA A 27 -0.37 6.18 -12.10
CA ALA A 27 -0.52 5.50 -10.81
C ALA A 27 0.20 4.14 -10.80
N ALA A 28 0.11 3.37 -11.89
CA ALA A 28 0.83 2.11 -12.04
C ALA A 28 2.35 2.32 -11.98
N LEU A 29 2.89 3.26 -12.77
CA LEU A 29 4.32 3.54 -12.77
C LEU A 29 4.78 4.04 -11.39
N GLY A 30 4.10 5.02 -10.79
CA GLY A 30 4.48 5.55 -9.47
C GLY A 30 4.50 4.48 -8.39
N THR A 31 3.50 3.59 -8.36
CA THR A 31 3.46 2.48 -7.41
C THR A 31 4.51 1.42 -7.70
N SER A 32 4.82 1.14 -8.97
CA SER A 32 5.81 0.14 -9.34
C SER A 32 7.21 0.46 -8.84
N THR A 33 7.56 1.73 -8.68
CA THR A 33 8.91 2.16 -8.24
C THR A 33 9.29 1.76 -6.82
N ILE A 34 8.35 1.29 -6.00
CA ILE A 34 8.60 0.83 -4.63
C ILE A 34 9.21 -0.59 -4.62
N TYR A 35 8.92 -1.40 -5.65
CA TYR A 35 9.13 -2.84 -5.60
C TYR A 35 10.24 -3.41 -6.47
N PRO A 36 10.88 -2.67 -7.43
CA PRO A 36 11.72 -3.27 -8.45
C PRO A 36 13.05 -3.81 -7.91
N LEU A 37 13.56 -3.25 -6.82
CA LEU A 37 14.80 -3.71 -6.18
C LEU A 37 14.60 -4.96 -5.30
N GLN A 38 13.36 -5.31 -4.96
CA GLN A 38 13.08 -6.42 -4.06
C GLN A 38 13.49 -7.79 -4.66
N PRO A 39 13.16 -8.12 -5.93
CA PRO A 39 13.65 -9.34 -6.55
C PRO A 39 15.17 -9.38 -6.76
N ALA A 40 15.80 -8.22 -6.95
CA ALA A 40 17.24 -8.09 -7.21
C ALA A 40 18.06 -7.82 -5.94
N ILE A 41 17.53 -8.15 -4.75
CA ILE A 41 18.16 -7.79 -3.45
C ILE A 41 19.57 -8.37 -3.33
N ALA A 42 19.82 -9.58 -3.82
CA ALA A 42 21.14 -10.23 -3.81
C ALA A 42 22.14 -9.49 -4.73
N ASP A 43 21.72 -9.08 -5.93
CA ASP A 43 22.56 -8.33 -6.87
C ASP A 43 22.94 -6.96 -6.30
N VAL A 44 21.99 -6.30 -5.62
CA VAL A 44 22.23 -5.05 -4.92
C VAL A 44 23.25 -5.28 -3.79
N ALA A 45 23.06 -6.31 -2.96
CA ALA A 45 23.97 -6.64 -1.85
C ALA A 45 25.40 -6.88 -2.35
N HIS A 46 25.54 -7.69 -3.39
CA HIS A 46 26.83 -7.96 -4.03
C HIS A 46 27.50 -6.68 -4.56
N SER A 47 26.74 -5.78 -5.18
CA SER A 47 27.29 -4.54 -5.74
C SER A 47 27.73 -3.49 -4.71
N PHE A 48 27.27 -3.62 -3.46
CA PHE A 48 27.68 -2.78 -2.33
C PHE A 48 28.68 -3.48 -1.40
N ASP A 49 29.13 -4.69 -1.76
CA ASP A 49 29.96 -5.54 -0.89
C ASP A 49 29.39 -5.62 0.54
N SER A 50 28.08 -5.89 0.63
CA SER A 50 27.30 -5.82 1.86
C SER A 50 26.39 -7.04 2.04
N SER A 51 25.88 -7.26 3.26
CA SER A 51 24.92 -8.33 3.50
C SER A 51 23.55 -8.02 2.93
N ILE A 52 22.79 -9.07 2.59
CA ILE A 52 21.40 -8.96 2.15
C ILE A 52 20.54 -8.28 3.23
N THR A 53 20.78 -8.59 4.53
CA THR A 53 20.16 -7.92 5.67
C THR A 53 20.33 -6.40 5.59
N ALA A 54 21.56 -5.91 5.35
CA ALA A 54 21.83 -4.48 5.31
C ALA A 54 21.10 -3.79 4.14
N VAL A 55 21.01 -4.44 2.97
CA VAL A 55 20.21 -3.96 1.85
C VAL A 55 18.71 -4.00 2.20
N GLY A 56 18.23 -5.07 2.83
CA GLY A 56 16.85 -5.17 3.29
C GLY A 56 16.45 -4.03 4.24
N MET A 57 17.37 -3.66 5.15
CA MET A 57 17.19 -2.49 6.04
C MET A 57 17.11 -1.18 5.23
N ALA A 58 17.91 -1.03 4.19
CA ALA A 58 17.82 0.12 3.29
C ALA A 58 16.49 0.13 2.52
N LEU A 59 16.00 -1.02 2.03
CA LEU A 59 14.70 -1.12 1.36
C LEU A 59 13.52 -0.80 2.30
N ALA A 60 13.64 -1.05 3.60
CA ALA A 60 12.61 -0.74 4.59
C ALA A 60 12.34 0.79 4.74
N PHE A 61 13.24 1.65 4.27
CA PHE A 61 12.97 3.09 4.16
C PHE A 61 11.88 3.41 3.13
N GLY A 62 11.62 2.55 2.16
CA GLY A 62 10.56 2.74 1.16
C GLY A 62 9.16 2.89 1.79
N PRO A 63 8.65 1.90 2.54
CA PRO A 63 7.39 2.03 3.26
C PRO A 63 7.36 3.20 4.26
N VAL A 64 8.47 3.53 4.95
CA VAL A 64 8.59 4.72 5.82
C VAL A 64 8.38 6.00 5.01
N GLY A 65 9.05 6.08 3.87
CA GLY A 65 8.88 7.20 2.93
C GLY A 65 7.45 7.30 2.44
N TYR A 66 6.86 6.18 2.00
CA TYR A 66 5.48 6.14 1.52
C TYR A 66 4.49 6.62 2.59
N MET A 67 4.64 6.17 3.83
CA MET A 67 3.86 6.67 4.97
C MET A 67 3.99 8.19 5.11
N SER A 68 5.21 8.71 5.08
CA SER A 68 5.49 10.15 5.16
C SER A 68 4.83 10.89 3.98
N GLY A 69 4.91 10.33 2.78
CA GLY A 69 4.28 10.87 1.58
C GLY A 69 2.76 10.93 1.66
N LEU A 70 2.11 9.90 2.21
CA LEU A 70 0.66 9.91 2.44
C LEU A 70 0.23 11.07 3.34
N GLY A 71 0.99 11.34 4.41
CA GLY A 71 0.71 12.46 5.30
C GLY A 71 1.06 13.81 4.71
N LEU A 72 2.20 13.92 4.02
CA LEU A 72 2.77 15.21 3.62
C LEU A 72 2.47 15.59 2.17
N LEU A 73 2.40 14.65 1.23
CA LEU A 73 2.31 14.97 -0.19
C LEU A 73 0.90 14.81 -0.76
N VAL A 74 0.13 13.82 -0.31
CA VAL A 74 -1.24 13.61 -0.82
C VAL A 74 -2.14 14.82 -0.54
N PRO A 75 -2.14 15.47 0.65
CA PRO A 75 -2.98 16.65 0.87
C PRO A 75 -2.60 17.86 0.01
N LEU A 76 -1.41 17.85 -0.60
CA LEU A 76 -0.99 18.97 -1.47
C LEU A 76 -1.82 19.02 -2.77
N VAL A 77 -2.27 17.87 -3.31
CA VAL A 77 -3.12 17.83 -4.52
C VAL A 77 -4.52 18.39 -4.26
N ASP A 78 -4.94 18.47 -2.98
CA ASP A 78 -6.21 19.08 -2.60
C ASP A 78 -6.11 20.60 -2.37
N ARG A 79 -4.90 21.14 -2.33
CA ARG A 79 -4.61 22.56 -2.12
C ARG A 79 -4.10 23.27 -3.37
N TRP A 80 -3.21 22.59 -4.09
CA TRP A 80 -2.56 23.14 -5.28
C TRP A 80 -2.99 22.40 -6.54
N SER A 81 -2.64 22.96 -7.68
CA SER A 81 -2.96 22.36 -8.97
C SER A 81 -2.35 20.95 -9.10
N PRO A 82 -3.15 19.91 -9.36
CA PRO A 82 -2.68 18.53 -9.51
C PRO A 82 -1.52 18.41 -10.51
N ARG A 83 -1.57 19.15 -11.64
CA ARG A 83 -0.51 19.15 -12.66
C ARG A 83 0.85 19.57 -12.11
N ARG A 84 0.90 20.55 -11.20
CA ARG A 84 2.16 21.01 -10.59
C ARG A 84 2.63 20.03 -9.52
N VAL A 85 1.75 19.62 -8.61
CA VAL A 85 2.09 18.73 -7.50
C VAL A 85 2.58 17.40 -8.01
N LEU A 86 1.83 16.76 -8.90
CA LEU A 86 2.17 15.44 -9.43
C LEU A 86 3.37 15.51 -10.38
N GLY A 87 3.49 16.58 -11.19
CA GLY A 87 4.67 16.81 -12.02
C GLY A 87 5.96 16.94 -11.19
N ILE A 88 5.93 17.70 -10.09
CA ILE A 88 7.06 17.81 -9.17
C ILE A 88 7.35 16.48 -8.47
N GLN A 89 6.32 15.78 -7.99
CA GLN A 89 6.50 14.48 -7.33
C GLN A 89 7.15 13.46 -8.26
N PHE A 90 6.70 13.32 -9.51
CA PHE A 90 7.34 12.45 -10.50
C PHE A 90 8.74 12.92 -10.87
N GLY A 91 9.00 14.22 -10.92
CA GLY A 91 10.35 14.76 -11.14
C GLY A 91 11.31 14.41 -10.00
N VAL A 92 10.89 14.58 -8.76
CA VAL A 92 11.68 14.19 -7.57
C VAL A 92 11.87 12.67 -7.52
N LEU A 93 10.84 11.89 -7.83
CA LEU A 93 10.90 10.44 -7.92
C LEU A 93 11.92 9.99 -8.97
N SER A 94 11.88 10.58 -10.16
CA SER A 94 12.85 10.35 -11.24
C SER A 94 14.28 10.65 -10.78
N LEU A 95 14.50 11.79 -10.14
CA LEU A 95 15.81 12.19 -9.64
C LEU A 95 16.33 11.25 -8.56
N ALA A 96 15.47 10.85 -7.60
CA ALA A 96 15.83 9.92 -6.54
C ALA A 96 16.25 8.56 -7.12
N LEU A 97 15.50 8.03 -8.09
CA LEU A 97 15.84 6.80 -8.79
C LEU A 97 17.14 6.92 -9.59
N ALA A 98 17.33 8.02 -10.33
CA ALA A 98 18.56 8.25 -11.09
C ALA A 98 19.80 8.33 -10.16
N LEU A 99 19.69 8.99 -9.03
CA LEU A 99 20.74 9.04 -8.02
C LEU A 99 21.00 7.66 -7.41
N THR A 100 19.96 6.85 -7.18
CA THR A 100 20.11 5.47 -6.70
C THR A 100 21.02 4.62 -7.59
N ALA A 101 21.01 4.86 -8.91
CA ALA A 101 21.82 4.10 -9.85
C ALA A 101 23.33 4.37 -9.74
N VAL A 102 23.75 5.53 -9.24
CA VAL A 102 25.15 5.98 -9.26
C VAL A 102 25.83 5.96 -7.88
N ILE A 103 25.07 5.72 -6.81
CA ILE A 103 25.63 5.73 -5.45
C ILE A 103 26.35 4.42 -5.10
N SER A 104 27.28 4.52 -4.13
CA SER A 104 28.02 3.38 -3.56
C SER A 104 27.89 3.30 -2.03
N ASN A 105 27.07 4.15 -1.40
CA ASN A 105 26.85 4.16 0.05
C ASN A 105 25.45 3.65 0.39
N LEU A 106 25.37 2.62 1.25
CA LEU A 106 24.12 1.95 1.59
C LEU A 106 23.14 2.82 2.37
N LEU A 107 23.65 3.72 3.25
CA LEU A 107 22.78 4.66 3.97
C LEU A 107 22.13 5.66 3.01
N VAL A 108 22.91 6.15 2.03
CA VAL A 108 22.39 7.04 0.98
C VAL A 108 21.36 6.30 0.12
N LEU A 109 21.60 5.02 -0.18
CA LEU A 109 20.61 4.15 -0.85
C LEU A 109 19.28 4.16 -0.07
N GLY A 110 19.31 3.87 1.22
CA GLY A 110 18.11 3.87 2.06
C GLY A 110 17.39 5.22 2.04
N LEU A 111 18.12 6.33 2.18
CA LEU A 111 17.54 7.68 2.14
C LEU A 111 16.87 7.97 0.78
N LEU A 112 17.51 7.62 -0.34
CA LEU A 112 16.96 7.81 -1.68
C LEU A 112 15.73 6.93 -1.91
N ILE A 113 15.74 5.68 -1.42
CA ILE A 113 14.56 4.80 -1.43
C ILE A 113 13.44 5.39 -0.56
N GLY A 114 13.77 6.01 0.59
CA GLY A 114 12.81 6.74 1.40
C GLY A 114 12.17 7.91 0.65
N VAL A 115 12.97 8.71 -0.06
CA VAL A 115 12.46 9.80 -0.91
C VAL A 115 11.61 9.26 -2.07
N ALA A 116 12.06 8.18 -2.73
CA ALA A 116 11.29 7.52 -3.77
C ALA A 116 9.96 6.99 -3.22
N GLY A 117 9.97 6.34 -2.06
CA GLY A 117 8.75 5.90 -1.37
C GLY A 117 7.80 7.05 -1.07
N ALA A 118 8.32 8.19 -0.56
CA ALA A 118 7.50 9.36 -0.29
C ALA A 118 6.84 9.91 -1.57
N CYS A 119 7.56 9.94 -2.67
CA CYS A 119 7.01 10.41 -3.95
C CYS A 119 6.11 9.38 -4.64
N SER A 120 6.24 8.09 -4.36
CA SER A 120 5.43 7.02 -4.97
C SER A 120 3.95 7.04 -4.57
N VAL A 121 3.57 7.87 -3.59
CA VAL A 121 2.16 8.12 -3.21
C VAL A 121 1.34 8.83 -4.29
N VAL A 122 1.94 9.11 -5.46
CA VAL A 122 1.26 9.72 -6.61
C VAL A 122 -0.01 8.97 -7.00
N GLY A 123 -0.06 7.64 -6.82
CA GLY A 123 -1.27 6.84 -7.03
C GLY A 123 -2.44 7.27 -6.14
N ALA A 124 -2.20 7.48 -4.85
CA ALA A 124 -3.19 8.00 -3.91
C ALA A 124 -3.61 9.43 -4.25
N GLY A 125 -2.65 10.28 -4.63
CA GLY A 125 -2.92 11.64 -5.13
C GLY A 125 -3.79 11.65 -6.38
N LEU A 126 -3.49 10.78 -7.36
CA LEU A 126 -4.28 10.63 -8.58
C LEU A 126 -5.68 10.11 -8.29
N SER A 127 -5.85 9.19 -7.34
CA SER A 127 -7.17 8.73 -6.89
C SER A 127 -7.99 9.87 -6.27
N SER A 128 -7.38 10.74 -5.45
CA SER A 128 -8.03 11.94 -4.92
C SER A 128 -8.49 12.88 -6.04
N VAL A 129 -7.61 13.17 -7.00
CA VAL A 129 -7.94 14.01 -8.17
C VAL A 129 -9.06 13.39 -8.99
N ALA A 130 -9.00 12.09 -9.28
CA ALA A 130 -10.01 11.35 -10.01
C ALA A 130 -11.37 11.42 -9.32
N GLY A 131 -11.40 11.17 -8.00
CA GLY A 131 -12.61 11.23 -7.20
C GLY A 131 -13.26 12.62 -7.18
N ARG A 132 -12.46 13.69 -7.23
CA ARG A 132 -12.93 15.08 -7.22
C ARG A 132 -13.42 15.55 -8.57
N LEU A 133 -12.74 15.18 -9.66
CA LEU A 133 -13.01 15.69 -11.00
C LEU A 133 -13.92 14.79 -11.84
N ALA A 134 -14.17 13.56 -11.40
CA ALA A 134 -15.05 12.64 -12.11
C ALA A 134 -16.52 13.07 -11.96
N PRO A 135 -17.33 13.02 -13.05
CA PRO A 135 -18.76 13.21 -12.97
C PRO A 135 -19.40 12.18 -12.03
N THR A 136 -20.42 12.57 -11.26
CA THR A 136 -21.05 11.72 -10.24
C THR A 136 -21.50 10.36 -10.76
N HIS A 137 -22.08 10.31 -11.97
CA HIS A 137 -22.56 9.08 -12.61
C HIS A 137 -21.43 8.14 -13.11
N ARG A 138 -20.17 8.61 -13.21
CA ARG A 138 -19.00 7.81 -13.66
C ARG A 138 -17.89 7.74 -12.62
N ARG A 139 -18.10 8.32 -11.45
CA ARG A 139 -17.07 8.44 -10.41
C ARG A 139 -16.50 7.10 -9.97
N GLY A 140 -17.37 6.11 -9.77
CA GLY A 140 -16.94 4.75 -9.42
C GLY A 140 -16.06 4.10 -10.49
N THR A 141 -16.44 4.23 -11.76
CA THR A 141 -15.67 3.69 -12.88
C THR A 141 -14.29 4.35 -12.98
N VAL A 142 -14.23 5.69 -12.88
CA VAL A 142 -12.96 6.44 -12.96
C VAL A 142 -12.03 6.06 -11.80
N LEU A 143 -12.55 6.02 -10.58
CA LEU A 143 -11.79 5.56 -9.40
C LEU A 143 -11.32 4.12 -9.55
N GLY A 144 -12.18 3.24 -10.05
CA GLY A 144 -11.83 1.84 -10.30
C GLY A 144 -10.67 1.68 -11.28
N ILE A 145 -10.66 2.44 -12.38
CA ILE A 145 -9.58 2.42 -13.37
C ILE A 145 -8.25 2.88 -12.75
N VAL A 146 -8.25 3.98 -11.98
CA VAL A 146 -7.02 4.49 -11.34
C VAL A 146 -6.52 3.54 -10.27
N THR A 147 -7.42 2.96 -9.45
CA THR A 147 -7.07 1.98 -8.42
C THR A 147 -6.54 0.68 -9.03
N ALA A 148 -7.13 0.22 -10.15
CA ALA A 148 -6.58 -0.91 -10.91
C ALA A 148 -5.15 -0.63 -11.37
N GLY A 149 -4.85 0.60 -11.82
CA GLY A 149 -3.49 1.04 -12.12
C GLY A 149 -2.54 0.84 -10.94
N ILE A 150 -2.92 1.27 -9.73
CA ILE A 150 -2.11 1.06 -8.52
C ILE A 150 -1.82 -0.44 -8.31
N SER A 151 -2.85 -1.28 -8.40
CA SER A 151 -2.71 -2.73 -8.20
C SER A 151 -1.80 -3.38 -9.26
N VAL A 152 -1.96 -3.01 -10.52
CA VAL A 152 -1.07 -3.45 -11.61
C VAL A 152 0.36 -2.99 -11.35
N GLY A 153 0.56 -1.77 -10.84
CA GLY A 153 1.87 -1.23 -10.51
C GLY A 153 2.62 -2.07 -9.47
N ILE A 154 1.93 -2.59 -8.45
CA ILE A 154 2.53 -3.47 -7.43
C ILE A 154 3.14 -4.73 -8.06
N LEU A 155 2.40 -5.38 -8.97
CA LEU A 155 2.87 -6.57 -9.66
C LEU A 155 3.95 -6.24 -10.70
N ALA A 156 3.69 -5.23 -11.53
CA ALA A 156 4.59 -4.80 -12.59
C ALA A 156 5.96 -4.38 -12.02
N GLY A 157 6.00 -3.73 -10.86
CA GLY A 157 7.24 -3.34 -10.21
C GLY A 157 8.16 -4.52 -9.92
N ARG A 158 7.61 -5.63 -9.45
CA ARG A 158 8.39 -6.85 -9.17
C ARG A 158 8.75 -7.60 -10.45
N ILE A 159 7.78 -7.81 -11.36
CA ILE A 159 7.97 -8.62 -12.55
C ILE A 159 8.93 -7.91 -13.53
N VAL A 160 8.61 -6.66 -13.89
CA VAL A 160 9.43 -5.87 -14.82
C VAL A 160 10.77 -5.50 -14.17
N GLY A 161 10.75 -5.18 -12.87
CA GLY A 161 11.97 -4.88 -12.12
C GLY A 161 12.93 -6.07 -12.08
N GLY A 162 12.43 -7.27 -11.75
CA GLY A 162 13.24 -8.49 -11.74
C GLY A 162 13.79 -8.83 -13.12
N TRP A 163 12.95 -8.77 -14.16
CA TRP A 163 13.37 -9.02 -15.53
C TRP A 163 14.42 -8.02 -16.03
N LEU A 164 14.20 -6.72 -15.85
CA LEU A 164 15.19 -5.71 -16.26
C LEU A 164 16.48 -5.82 -15.45
N ALA A 165 16.40 -6.16 -14.17
CA ALA A 165 17.58 -6.33 -13.33
C ALA A 165 18.47 -7.48 -13.84
N GLU A 166 17.86 -8.57 -14.29
CA GLU A 166 18.59 -9.70 -14.88
C GLU A 166 19.20 -9.35 -16.25
N GLU A 167 18.44 -8.69 -17.14
CA GLU A 167 18.89 -8.42 -18.51
C GLU A 167 19.94 -7.30 -18.59
N ILE A 168 19.78 -6.23 -17.84
CA ILE A 168 20.61 -5.02 -17.95
C ILE A 168 21.28 -4.59 -16.64
N GLY A 169 21.10 -5.35 -15.58
CA GLY A 169 21.57 -5.03 -14.24
C GLY A 169 20.68 -4.06 -13.49
N TRP A 170 20.65 -4.17 -12.15
CA TRP A 170 19.73 -3.40 -11.31
C TRP A 170 19.92 -1.87 -11.41
N ARG A 171 21.16 -1.38 -11.66
CA ARG A 171 21.43 0.07 -11.83
C ARG A 171 20.76 0.62 -13.09
N ASN A 172 20.87 -0.09 -14.22
CA ASN A 172 20.22 0.32 -15.47
C ASN A 172 18.70 0.16 -15.37
N MET A 173 18.22 -0.87 -14.67
CA MET A 173 16.80 -1.04 -14.39
C MET A 173 16.23 0.20 -13.68
N VAL A 174 16.84 0.71 -12.59
CA VAL A 174 16.36 1.92 -11.92
C VAL A 174 16.45 3.17 -12.80
N LEU A 175 17.43 3.26 -13.71
CA LEU A 175 17.50 4.34 -14.71
C LEU A 175 16.34 4.28 -15.72
N VAL A 176 15.90 3.10 -16.14
CA VAL A 176 14.70 2.93 -16.97
C VAL A 176 13.46 3.45 -16.24
N PHE A 177 13.28 3.06 -14.97
CA PHE A 177 12.17 3.60 -14.13
C PHE A 177 12.30 5.12 -13.95
N ALA A 178 13.51 5.64 -13.73
CA ALA A 178 13.76 7.07 -13.62
C ALA A 178 13.36 7.83 -14.90
N ALA A 179 13.76 7.33 -16.07
CA ALA A 179 13.39 7.93 -17.35
C ALA A 179 11.89 7.89 -17.60
N ALA A 180 11.23 6.77 -17.28
CA ALA A 180 9.77 6.67 -17.38
C ALA A 180 9.07 7.69 -16.44
N CYS A 181 9.56 7.86 -15.21
CA CYS A 181 9.05 8.87 -14.28
C CYS A 181 9.28 10.30 -14.79
N ALA A 182 10.42 10.60 -15.43
CA ALA A 182 10.68 11.91 -16.05
C ALA A 182 9.67 12.22 -17.15
N ILE A 183 9.39 11.24 -18.03
CA ILE A 183 8.38 11.38 -19.09
C ILE A 183 7.02 11.65 -18.46
N VAL A 184 6.60 10.88 -17.45
CA VAL A 184 5.31 11.07 -16.77
C VAL A 184 5.27 12.42 -16.02
N ALA A 185 6.40 12.91 -15.48
CA ALA A 185 6.46 14.25 -14.88
C ALA A 185 6.08 15.33 -15.89
N VAL A 186 6.67 15.29 -17.09
CA VAL A 186 6.36 16.22 -18.19
C VAL A 186 4.90 16.06 -18.64
N CYS A 187 4.47 14.82 -18.90
CA CYS A 187 3.09 14.53 -19.31
C CYS A 187 2.07 14.98 -18.25
N SER A 188 2.38 14.88 -16.96
CA SER A 188 1.51 15.35 -15.88
C SER A 188 1.27 16.86 -15.95
N VAL A 189 2.31 17.63 -16.27
CA VAL A 189 2.20 19.09 -16.45
C VAL A 189 1.39 19.44 -17.69
N LEU A 190 1.41 18.61 -18.72
CA LEU A 190 0.71 18.87 -20.00
C LEU A 190 -0.75 18.36 -19.98
N ALA A 191 -0.99 17.15 -19.44
CA ALA A 191 -2.27 16.44 -19.55
C ALA A 191 -3.23 16.70 -18.39
N LEU A 192 -2.71 16.94 -17.16
CA LEU A 192 -3.58 17.11 -16.01
C LEU A 192 -4.20 18.51 -15.94
N PRO A 193 -5.44 18.62 -15.43
CA PRO A 193 -6.12 19.90 -15.33
C PRO A 193 -5.44 20.84 -14.33
N ALA A 194 -5.43 22.15 -14.66
CA ALA A 194 -4.84 23.20 -13.84
C ALA A 194 -5.76 23.71 -12.71
N VAL A 195 -6.81 22.97 -12.38
CA VAL A 195 -7.81 23.36 -11.39
C VAL A 195 -7.17 23.39 -9.99
N ARG A 196 -7.36 24.50 -9.27
CA ARG A 196 -6.91 24.61 -7.88
C ARG A 196 -7.77 23.74 -6.96
N GLY A 197 -7.19 23.22 -5.91
CA GLY A 197 -7.92 22.53 -4.86
C GLY A 197 -8.76 23.48 -4.03
N THR A 198 -9.78 22.94 -3.37
CA THR A 198 -10.78 23.70 -2.59
C THR A 198 -10.57 23.58 -1.08
N SER A 199 -9.52 22.88 -0.61
CA SER A 199 -9.30 22.65 0.82
C SER A 199 -8.89 23.94 1.54
N THR A 200 -9.74 24.38 2.46
CA THR A 200 -9.53 25.56 3.33
C THR A 200 -8.96 25.20 4.71
N ARG A 201 -8.98 23.90 5.11
CA ARG A 201 -8.51 23.46 6.42
C ARG A 201 -6.98 23.56 6.53
N GLY A 202 -6.50 24.01 7.71
CA GLY A 202 -5.08 24.11 7.99
C GLY A 202 -4.36 22.75 7.91
N TYR A 203 -3.42 22.61 7.01
CA TYR A 203 -2.63 21.40 6.78
C TYR A 203 -1.97 20.85 8.08
N LEU A 204 -1.25 21.72 8.80
CA LEU A 204 -0.59 21.37 10.07
C LEU A 204 -1.59 21.00 11.18
N ALA A 205 -2.77 21.62 11.20
CA ALA A 205 -3.81 21.29 12.16
C ALA A 205 -4.35 19.87 11.95
N THR A 206 -4.50 19.45 10.69
CA THR A 206 -4.89 18.08 10.35
C THR A 206 -3.82 17.10 10.82
N LEU A 207 -2.56 17.32 10.47
CA LEU A 207 -1.46 16.41 10.87
C LEU A 207 -1.32 16.30 12.40
N ARG A 208 -1.36 17.41 13.13
CA ARG A 208 -1.27 17.43 14.59
C ARG A 208 -2.42 16.69 15.28
N SER A 209 -3.56 16.55 14.62
CA SER A 209 -4.72 15.86 15.17
C SER A 209 -4.66 14.34 15.08
N LEU A 210 -3.83 13.76 14.18
CA LEU A 210 -3.79 12.32 13.91
C LEU A 210 -3.37 11.48 15.13
N PRO A 211 -2.30 11.82 15.90
CA PRO A 211 -1.93 11.07 17.10
C PRO A 211 -3.01 11.07 18.16
N GLY A 212 -3.69 12.22 18.34
CA GLY A 212 -4.79 12.33 19.28
C GLY A 212 -5.99 11.45 18.96
N LEU A 213 -6.27 11.21 17.68
CA LEU A 213 -7.32 10.27 17.27
C LEU A 213 -6.98 8.84 17.66
N LEU A 214 -5.76 8.41 17.38
CA LEU A 214 -5.30 7.05 17.71
C LEU A 214 -5.40 6.80 19.23
N LEU A 215 -5.07 7.79 20.06
CA LEU A 215 -5.11 7.65 21.51
C LEU A 215 -6.55 7.61 22.07
N ARG A 216 -7.48 8.30 21.43
CA ARG A 216 -8.86 8.46 21.94
C ARG A 216 -9.82 7.38 21.44
N ASP A 217 -9.62 6.86 20.24
CA ASP A 217 -10.55 5.93 19.61
C ASP A 217 -10.02 4.48 19.67
N THR A 218 -10.72 3.64 20.44
CA THR A 218 -10.36 2.23 20.63
C THR A 218 -10.57 1.40 19.36
N VAL A 219 -11.62 1.69 18.57
CA VAL A 219 -11.90 0.98 17.33
C VAL A 219 -10.77 1.25 16.33
N LEU A 220 -10.33 2.52 16.21
CA LEU A 220 -9.22 2.91 15.38
C LEU A 220 -7.89 2.26 15.81
N ARG A 221 -7.62 2.22 17.14
CA ARG A 221 -6.40 1.53 17.65
C ARG A 221 -6.37 0.06 17.31
N LEU A 222 -7.48 -0.64 17.55
CA LEU A 222 -7.55 -2.09 17.29
C LEU A 222 -7.53 -2.40 15.79
N ALA A 223 -8.21 -1.60 14.97
CA ALA A 223 -8.13 -1.72 13.51
C ALA A 223 -6.71 -1.42 13.00
N GLY A 224 -6.05 -0.39 13.55
CA GLY A 224 -4.66 -0.05 13.24
C GLY A 224 -3.68 -1.14 13.63
N ALA A 225 -3.82 -1.71 14.83
CA ALA A 225 -2.97 -2.82 15.28
C ALA A 225 -3.13 -4.06 14.39
N ARG A 226 -4.37 -4.46 14.06
CA ARG A 226 -4.63 -5.53 13.09
C ARG A 226 -3.98 -5.23 11.73
N GLY A 227 -4.18 -4.01 11.23
CA GLY A 227 -3.62 -3.56 9.97
C GLY A 227 -2.09 -3.62 9.96
N ALA A 228 -1.43 -3.15 11.02
CA ALA A 228 0.02 -3.20 11.14
C ALA A 228 0.55 -4.63 11.19
N LEU A 229 -0.08 -5.52 11.96
CA LEU A 229 0.34 -6.92 12.10
C LEU A 229 0.23 -7.70 10.79
N TRP A 230 -0.87 -7.58 10.06
CA TRP A 230 -1.00 -8.30 8.81
C TRP A 230 -0.12 -7.70 7.71
N PHE A 231 0.07 -6.37 7.69
CA PHE A 231 0.97 -5.76 6.71
C PHE A 231 2.44 -6.01 7.03
N PHE A 232 2.78 -6.13 8.31
CA PHE A 232 4.06 -6.69 8.73
C PHE A 232 4.27 -8.08 8.14
N ALA A 233 3.29 -8.98 8.30
CA ALA A 233 3.36 -10.34 7.78
C ALA A 233 3.49 -10.36 6.24
N PHE A 234 2.71 -9.55 5.54
CA PHE A 234 2.78 -9.40 4.09
C PHE A 234 4.17 -8.97 3.62
N CYS A 235 4.69 -7.88 4.17
CA CYS A 235 6.00 -7.36 3.79
C CYS A 235 7.13 -8.30 4.19
N ALA A 236 7.03 -8.97 5.34
CA ALA A 236 8.02 -9.92 5.80
C ALA A 236 8.09 -11.17 4.90
N VAL A 237 6.95 -11.72 4.50
CA VAL A 237 6.92 -12.86 3.57
C VAL A 237 7.50 -12.46 2.21
N TRP A 238 7.08 -11.35 1.64
CA TRP A 238 7.57 -10.94 0.31
C TRP A 238 9.04 -10.53 0.30
N ALA A 239 9.52 -9.84 1.34
CA ALA A 239 10.94 -9.50 1.45
C ALA A 239 11.80 -10.73 1.74
N GLY A 240 11.36 -11.57 2.68
CA GLY A 240 12.07 -12.80 3.04
C GLY A 240 12.06 -13.84 1.92
N LEU A 241 10.99 -13.93 1.13
CA LEU A 241 10.92 -14.82 -0.03
C LEU A 241 11.99 -14.46 -1.06
N ALA A 242 12.19 -13.17 -1.34
CA ALA A 242 13.22 -12.75 -2.27
C ALA A 242 14.62 -13.17 -1.80
N VAL A 243 14.89 -13.06 -0.50
CA VAL A 243 16.15 -13.54 0.11
C VAL A 243 16.24 -15.07 0.04
N ALA A 244 15.21 -15.78 0.47
CA ALA A 244 15.23 -17.25 0.55
C ALA A 244 15.39 -17.90 -0.83
N LEU A 245 14.84 -17.31 -1.88
CA LEU A 245 14.94 -17.84 -3.24
C LEU A 245 16.23 -17.42 -3.96
N SER A 246 16.87 -16.31 -3.57
CA SER A 246 18.15 -15.89 -4.17
C SER A 246 19.35 -16.71 -3.68
N GLU A 247 19.23 -17.36 -2.53
CA GLU A 247 20.29 -18.14 -1.88
C GLU A 247 20.19 -19.65 -2.19
N PRO A 248 21.29 -20.41 -2.08
CA PRO A 248 21.25 -21.86 -2.15
C PRO A 248 20.25 -22.47 -1.13
N PRO A 249 19.56 -23.56 -1.46
CA PRO A 249 19.71 -24.40 -2.65
C PRO A 249 18.95 -23.94 -3.89
N TYR A 250 18.17 -22.84 -3.82
CA TYR A 250 17.28 -22.40 -4.93
C TYR A 250 18.04 -21.58 -5.97
N ALA A 251 18.78 -20.56 -5.54
CA ALA A 251 19.59 -19.69 -6.39
C ALA A 251 18.82 -19.14 -7.62
N TYR A 252 17.57 -18.70 -7.40
CA TYR A 252 16.73 -18.15 -8.46
C TYR A 252 17.22 -16.76 -8.88
N SER A 253 17.11 -16.48 -10.18
CA SER A 253 17.40 -15.16 -10.72
C SER A 253 16.38 -14.10 -10.30
N ALA A 254 16.73 -12.83 -10.42
CA ALA A 254 15.83 -11.72 -10.12
C ALA A 254 14.52 -11.79 -10.94
N ALA A 255 14.59 -12.21 -12.23
CA ALA A 255 13.40 -12.40 -13.03
C ALA A 255 12.51 -13.54 -12.52
N GLN A 256 13.11 -14.68 -12.16
CA GLN A 256 12.36 -15.81 -11.59
C GLN A 256 11.66 -15.41 -10.28
N ILE A 257 12.36 -14.71 -9.39
CA ILE A 257 11.79 -14.20 -8.13
C ILE A 257 10.66 -13.20 -8.40
N GLY A 258 10.85 -12.32 -9.38
CA GLY A 258 9.84 -11.34 -9.80
C GLY A 258 8.54 -11.99 -10.28
N LEU A 259 8.60 -13.14 -10.95
CA LEU A 259 7.42 -13.87 -11.44
C LEU A 259 6.53 -14.40 -10.32
N PHE A 260 7.05 -14.66 -9.12
CA PHE A 260 6.20 -15.03 -7.97
C PHE A 260 5.16 -13.96 -7.63
N ALA A 261 5.40 -12.69 -8.02
CA ALA A 261 4.40 -11.63 -7.86
C ALA A 261 3.08 -11.90 -8.60
N LEU A 262 3.03 -12.82 -9.57
CA LEU A 262 1.79 -13.26 -10.20
C LEU A 262 0.79 -13.84 -9.20
N ALA A 263 1.27 -14.42 -8.10
CA ALA A 263 0.41 -14.87 -7.01
C ALA A 263 -0.44 -13.72 -6.44
N GLY A 264 0.07 -12.48 -6.46
CA GLY A 264 -0.66 -11.29 -6.00
C GLY A 264 -1.91 -10.93 -6.81
N LEU A 265 -2.11 -11.52 -8.01
CA LEU A 265 -3.37 -11.38 -8.75
C LEU A 265 -4.56 -11.87 -7.94
N SER A 266 -4.40 -12.94 -7.16
CA SER A 266 -5.42 -13.46 -6.26
C SER A 266 -5.86 -12.43 -5.21
N GLY A 267 -4.91 -11.67 -4.65
CA GLY A 267 -5.16 -10.59 -3.70
C GLY A 267 -6.01 -9.47 -4.32
N ILE A 268 -5.74 -9.10 -5.58
CA ILE A 268 -6.53 -8.10 -6.30
C ILE A 268 -7.98 -8.59 -6.48
N LEU A 269 -8.17 -9.84 -6.91
CA LEU A 269 -9.48 -10.44 -7.10
C LEU A 269 -10.23 -10.58 -5.77
N ALA A 270 -9.55 -11.03 -4.72
CA ALA A 270 -10.11 -11.15 -3.38
C ALA A 270 -10.53 -9.80 -2.80
N ALA A 271 -9.74 -8.73 -2.99
CA ALA A 271 -10.09 -7.38 -2.56
C ALA A 271 -11.39 -6.88 -3.22
N GLN A 272 -11.57 -7.17 -4.52
CA GLN A 272 -12.79 -6.81 -5.25
C GLN A 272 -14.03 -7.53 -4.70
N ALA A 273 -13.91 -8.84 -4.44
CA ALA A 273 -14.98 -9.64 -3.90
C ALA A 273 -15.29 -9.33 -2.42
N ALA A 274 -14.27 -8.96 -1.65
CA ALA A 274 -14.36 -8.76 -0.20
C ALA A 274 -15.29 -7.60 0.19
N GLY A 275 -15.40 -6.56 -0.63
CA GLY A 275 -16.33 -5.45 -0.39
C GLY A 275 -17.78 -5.95 -0.32
N ALA A 276 -18.26 -6.58 -1.39
CA ALA A 276 -19.61 -7.14 -1.45
C ALA A 276 -19.84 -8.26 -0.41
N TRP A 277 -18.80 -9.01 -0.08
CA TRP A 277 -18.88 -10.03 0.95
C TRP A 277 -19.00 -9.41 2.34
N THR A 278 -18.24 -8.33 2.62
CA THR A 278 -18.32 -7.58 3.86
C THR A 278 -19.73 -7.00 4.10
N ASP A 279 -20.36 -6.47 3.04
CA ASP A 279 -21.72 -5.93 3.12
C ASP A 279 -22.77 -7.01 3.47
N ARG A 280 -22.53 -8.28 3.05
CA ARG A 280 -23.47 -9.38 3.28
C ARG A 280 -23.31 -10.06 4.64
N VAL A 281 -22.07 -10.29 5.09
CA VAL A 281 -21.79 -11.13 6.27
C VAL A 281 -21.17 -10.37 7.43
N GLY A 282 -20.84 -9.09 7.24
CA GLY A 282 -20.21 -8.21 8.21
C GLY A 282 -18.66 -8.30 8.20
N ALA A 283 -18.02 -7.18 8.49
CA ALA A 283 -16.57 -7.03 8.43
C ALA A 283 -15.80 -8.05 9.31
N ARG A 284 -16.29 -8.31 10.52
CA ARG A 284 -15.63 -9.24 11.45
C ARG A 284 -15.44 -10.65 10.89
N ARG A 285 -16.46 -11.20 10.22
CA ARG A 285 -16.39 -12.55 9.64
C ARG A 285 -15.39 -12.58 8.49
N VAL A 286 -15.41 -11.57 7.62
CA VAL A 286 -14.48 -11.49 6.49
C VAL A 286 -13.04 -11.35 6.97
N ILE A 287 -12.78 -10.52 8.00
CA ILE A 287 -11.44 -10.39 8.62
C ILE A 287 -10.98 -11.73 9.17
N LEU A 288 -11.81 -12.43 9.94
CA LEU A 288 -11.42 -13.71 10.54
C LEU A 288 -11.13 -14.79 9.49
N VAL A 289 -12.00 -14.95 8.49
CA VAL A 289 -11.78 -15.91 7.41
C VAL A 289 -10.51 -15.55 6.63
N GLY A 290 -10.33 -14.28 6.26
CA GLY A 290 -9.14 -13.82 5.55
C GLY A 290 -7.84 -14.08 6.34
N LEU A 291 -7.81 -13.74 7.63
CA LEU A 291 -6.65 -13.97 8.48
C LEU A 291 -6.40 -15.49 8.74
N THR A 292 -7.47 -16.30 8.82
CA THR A 292 -7.31 -17.77 8.97
C THR A 292 -6.71 -18.37 7.70
N VAL A 293 -7.20 -18.01 6.53
CA VAL A 293 -6.65 -18.45 5.24
C VAL A 293 -5.20 -18.01 5.11
N ALA A 294 -4.90 -16.76 5.39
CA ALA A 294 -3.53 -16.22 5.31
C ALA A 294 -2.58 -16.89 6.31
N GLY A 295 -3.02 -17.10 7.55
CA GLY A 295 -2.21 -17.75 8.58
C GLY A 295 -1.92 -19.22 8.26
N ALA A 296 -2.93 -19.96 7.78
CA ALA A 296 -2.75 -21.33 7.31
C ALA A 296 -1.78 -21.41 6.12
N SER A 297 -1.94 -20.49 5.16
CA SER A 297 -1.05 -20.41 3.98
C SER A 297 0.38 -20.01 4.37
N ALA A 298 0.54 -19.06 5.30
CA ALA A 298 1.85 -18.72 5.86
C ALA A 298 2.50 -19.96 6.51
N THR A 299 1.76 -20.70 7.32
CA THR A 299 2.27 -21.93 7.93
C THR A 299 2.68 -22.97 6.87
N ALA A 300 1.87 -23.15 5.82
CA ALA A 300 2.18 -24.04 4.71
C ALA A 300 3.43 -23.62 3.90
N LEU A 301 3.70 -22.32 3.79
CA LEU A 301 4.90 -21.79 3.15
C LEU A 301 6.20 -22.27 3.82
N THR A 302 6.16 -22.68 5.10
CA THR A 302 7.31 -23.28 5.79
C THR A 302 7.87 -24.50 5.04
N PHE A 303 7.01 -25.24 4.35
CA PHE A 303 7.35 -26.48 3.64
C PHE A 303 7.27 -26.38 2.13
N ALA A 304 6.80 -25.24 1.59
CA ALA A 304 6.42 -25.12 0.19
C ALA A 304 7.59 -24.76 -0.75
N LEU A 305 8.69 -24.18 -0.26
CA LEU A 305 9.76 -23.62 -1.12
C LEU A 305 10.39 -24.63 -2.08
N SER A 306 10.38 -25.91 -1.76
CA SER A 306 10.90 -26.98 -2.65
C SER A 306 10.05 -27.19 -3.91
N SER A 307 8.84 -26.64 -3.96
CA SER A 307 7.93 -26.74 -5.10
C SER A 307 7.41 -25.35 -5.49
N THR A 308 7.79 -24.87 -6.68
CA THR A 308 7.33 -23.59 -7.22
C THR A 308 5.80 -23.48 -7.24
N ILE A 309 5.11 -24.57 -7.64
CA ILE A 309 3.64 -24.60 -7.70
C ILE A 309 3.04 -24.48 -6.30
N ALA A 310 3.57 -25.21 -5.32
CA ALA A 310 3.10 -25.14 -3.93
C ALA A 310 3.33 -23.74 -3.34
N THR A 311 4.51 -23.15 -3.59
CA THR A 311 4.84 -21.79 -3.16
C THR A 311 3.88 -20.77 -3.76
N LEU A 312 3.65 -20.82 -5.08
CA LEU A 312 2.70 -19.93 -5.77
C LEU A 312 1.27 -20.10 -5.24
N ALA A 313 0.82 -21.32 -5.01
CA ALA A 313 -0.52 -21.58 -4.47
C ALA A 313 -0.66 -21.04 -3.04
N CYS A 314 0.34 -21.26 -2.18
CA CYS A 314 0.35 -20.71 -0.82
C CYS A 314 0.39 -19.18 -0.82
N LEU A 315 1.23 -18.56 -1.67
CA LEU A 315 1.29 -17.10 -1.81
C LEU A 315 -0.04 -16.53 -2.32
N ALA A 316 -0.67 -17.19 -3.28
CA ALA A 316 -1.95 -16.75 -3.81
C ALA A 316 -3.06 -16.78 -2.73
N LEU A 317 -3.12 -17.82 -1.92
CA LEU A 317 -4.07 -17.90 -0.81
C LEU A 317 -3.71 -16.90 0.31
N PHE A 318 -2.43 -16.74 0.60
CA PHE A 318 -1.92 -15.77 1.56
C PHE A 318 -2.34 -14.34 1.19
N ASP A 319 -2.07 -13.91 -0.04
CA ASP A 319 -2.43 -12.59 -0.54
C ASP A 319 -3.96 -12.41 -0.59
N ALA A 320 -4.69 -13.40 -1.09
CA ALA A 320 -6.16 -13.36 -1.12
C ALA A 320 -6.76 -13.16 0.28
N GLY A 321 -6.28 -13.92 1.27
CA GLY A 321 -6.72 -13.80 2.65
C GLY A 321 -6.43 -12.44 3.26
N LEU A 322 -5.20 -11.95 3.10
CA LEU A 322 -4.78 -10.66 3.65
C LEU A 322 -5.51 -9.48 3.00
N PHE A 323 -5.64 -9.47 1.67
CA PHE A 323 -6.34 -8.37 0.99
C PHE A 323 -7.84 -8.36 1.25
N ALA A 324 -8.48 -9.53 1.40
CA ALA A 324 -9.87 -9.60 1.85
C ALA A 324 -10.03 -9.03 3.27
N ALA A 325 -9.14 -9.42 4.20
CA ALA A 325 -9.13 -8.89 5.56
C ALA A 325 -8.88 -7.38 5.59
N GLN A 326 -8.00 -6.87 4.70
CA GLN A 326 -7.71 -5.44 4.59
C GLN A 326 -8.95 -4.63 4.21
N VAL A 327 -9.65 -5.02 3.16
CA VAL A 327 -10.86 -4.31 2.70
C VAL A 327 -11.89 -4.25 3.82
N ALA A 328 -12.13 -5.38 4.49
CA ALA A 328 -13.08 -5.44 5.60
C ALA A 328 -12.61 -4.64 6.82
N ASN A 329 -11.32 -4.66 7.16
CA ASN A 329 -10.77 -3.87 8.27
C ASN A 329 -10.85 -2.37 7.98
N GLN A 330 -10.50 -1.96 6.75
CA GLN A 330 -10.57 -0.57 6.35
C GLN A 330 -12.00 -0.04 6.32
N SER A 331 -13.00 -0.87 5.95
CA SER A 331 -14.41 -0.48 6.01
C SER A 331 -14.84 -0.15 7.45
N THR A 332 -14.34 -0.86 8.47
CA THR A 332 -14.62 -0.53 9.87
C THR A 332 -14.05 0.82 10.28
N VAL A 333 -12.87 1.18 9.77
CA VAL A 333 -12.23 2.49 10.03
C VAL A 333 -13.01 3.63 9.38
N LEU A 334 -13.45 3.44 8.14
CA LEU A 334 -14.23 4.46 7.40
C LEU A 334 -15.61 4.69 8.00
N ALA A 335 -16.16 3.72 8.73
CA ALA A 335 -17.44 3.79 9.40
C ALA A 335 -17.40 4.48 10.76
N ILE A 336 -16.21 4.74 11.35
CA ILE A 336 -16.08 5.36 12.69
C ILE A 336 -16.69 6.77 12.69
N ASP A 337 -16.35 7.58 11.71
CA ASP A 337 -16.90 8.94 11.57
C ASP A 337 -17.22 9.22 10.09
N PRO A 338 -18.47 9.03 9.67
CA PRO A 338 -18.89 9.30 8.29
C PRO A 338 -18.69 10.76 7.84
N ALA A 339 -18.58 11.70 8.78
CA ALA A 339 -18.32 13.11 8.45
C ALA A 339 -16.84 13.40 8.17
N ALA A 340 -15.91 12.54 8.64
CA ALA A 340 -14.49 12.74 8.49
C ALA A 340 -13.72 11.45 8.13
N PRO A 341 -14.17 10.62 7.18
CA PRO A 341 -13.60 9.29 6.91
C PRO A 341 -12.13 9.34 6.50
N ALA A 342 -11.74 10.35 5.73
CA ALA A 342 -10.35 10.52 5.27
C ALA A 342 -9.36 10.70 6.43
N ARG A 343 -9.76 11.37 7.50
CA ARG A 343 -8.91 11.62 8.68
C ARG A 343 -8.63 10.34 9.46
N TYR A 344 -9.65 9.51 9.67
CA TYR A 344 -9.50 8.20 10.32
C TYR A 344 -8.69 7.24 9.45
N ASN A 345 -8.96 7.21 8.14
CA ASN A 345 -8.20 6.39 7.20
C ASN A 345 -6.71 6.79 7.14
N SER A 346 -6.40 8.09 7.16
CA SER A 346 -5.00 8.55 7.20
C SER A 346 -4.28 8.08 8.46
N THR A 347 -4.93 8.19 9.63
CA THR A 347 -4.36 7.72 10.90
C THR A 347 -4.15 6.20 10.87
N TYR A 348 -5.12 5.45 10.36
CA TYR A 348 -5.01 4.01 10.16
C TYR A 348 -3.82 3.64 9.26
N MET A 349 -3.69 4.31 8.11
CA MET A 349 -2.62 4.05 7.14
C MET A 349 -1.23 4.34 7.71
N LEU A 350 -1.09 5.34 8.59
CA LEU A 350 0.20 5.58 9.26
C LEU A 350 0.62 4.37 10.10
N VAL A 351 -0.28 3.83 10.92
CA VAL A 351 0.01 2.65 11.75
C VAL A 351 0.26 1.41 10.89
N TYR A 352 -0.52 1.24 9.83
CA TYR A 352 -0.40 0.19 8.84
C TYR A 352 1.00 0.14 8.19
N PHE A 353 1.52 1.27 7.72
CA PHE A 353 2.83 1.35 7.07
C PHE A 353 4.01 1.21 8.04
N VAL A 354 3.83 1.54 9.32
CA VAL A 354 4.83 1.16 10.36
C VAL A 354 5.00 -0.35 10.39
N GLY A 355 3.90 -1.11 10.38
CA GLY A 355 3.95 -2.58 10.27
C GLY A 355 4.69 -3.05 9.03
N GLY A 356 4.37 -2.47 7.86
CA GLY A 356 5.03 -2.82 6.60
C GLY A 356 6.53 -2.54 6.59
N SER A 357 6.97 -1.42 7.16
CA SER A 357 8.39 -1.08 7.27
C SER A 357 9.14 -2.09 8.16
N LEU A 358 8.57 -2.37 9.34
CA LEU A 358 9.12 -3.39 10.25
C LEU A 358 9.12 -4.77 9.60
N GLY A 359 8.07 -5.11 8.84
CA GLY A 359 7.96 -6.37 8.12
C GLY A 359 9.03 -6.52 7.04
N THR A 360 9.28 -5.47 6.25
CA THR A 360 10.34 -5.49 5.22
C THR A 360 11.71 -5.69 5.85
N ALA A 361 12.04 -4.93 6.89
CA ALA A 361 13.31 -5.06 7.60
C ALA A 361 13.46 -6.44 8.24
N PHE A 362 12.42 -6.91 8.95
CA PHE A 362 12.41 -8.22 9.59
C PHE A 362 12.54 -9.36 8.59
N GLY A 363 11.75 -9.35 7.50
CA GLY A 363 11.74 -10.44 6.54
C GLY A 363 13.09 -10.64 5.87
N SER A 364 13.76 -9.55 5.49
CA SER A 364 15.11 -9.62 4.91
C SER A 364 16.15 -10.12 5.92
N ALA A 365 16.14 -9.60 7.15
CA ALA A 365 17.12 -9.96 8.18
C ALA A 365 16.89 -11.35 8.75
N ALA A 366 15.64 -11.73 9.01
CA ALA A 366 15.32 -12.98 9.68
C ALA A 366 15.64 -14.19 8.82
N VAL A 367 15.46 -14.13 7.50
CA VAL A 367 15.82 -15.25 6.61
C VAL A 367 17.31 -15.54 6.66
N GLU A 368 18.15 -14.51 6.65
CA GLU A 368 19.61 -14.64 6.72
C GLU A 368 20.06 -15.16 8.11
N LEU A 369 19.42 -14.70 9.20
CA LEU A 369 19.85 -14.99 10.58
C LEU A 369 19.30 -16.30 11.13
N VAL A 370 18.03 -16.61 10.86
CA VAL A 370 17.31 -17.75 11.46
C VAL A 370 16.61 -18.65 10.44
N GLY A 371 16.72 -18.34 9.17
CA GLY A 371 16.18 -19.11 8.06
C GLY A 371 14.71 -18.83 7.76
N TRP A 372 14.28 -19.32 6.59
CA TRP A 372 12.93 -19.10 6.06
C TRP A 372 11.82 -19.60 7.00
N SER A 373 11.95 -20.84 7.49
CA SER A 373 10.90 -21.46 8.31
C SER A 373 10.60 -20.67 9.58
N ALA A 374 11.63 -20.18 10.28
CA ALA A 374 11.45 -19.37 11.48
C ALA A 374 10.81 -17.99 11.13
N THR A 375 11.22 -17.38 10.03
CA THR A 375 10.65 -16.14 9.54
C THR A 375 9.15 -16.28 9.29
N VAL A 376 8.73 -17.35 8.63
CA VAL A 376 7.31 -17.57 8.28
C VAL A 376 6.48 -17.92 9.53
N VAL A 377 7.04 -18.63 10.50
CA VAL A 377 6.37 -18.89 11.78
C VAL A 377 6.08 -17.60 12.53
N VAL A 378 7.03 -16.66 12.58
CA VAL A 378 6.79 -15.35 13.21
C VAL A 378 5.70 -14.56 12.47
N THR A 379 5.68 -14.63 11.14
CA THR A 379 4.61 -13.97 10.36
C THR A 379 3.24 -14.59 10.58
N ALA A 380 3.17 -15.94 10.68
CA ALA A 380 1.94 -16.64 11.02
C ALA A 380 1.46 -16.29 12.45
N ALA A 381 2.38 -16.15 13.40
CA ALA A 381 2.06 -15.69 14.76
C ALA A 381 1.51 -14.25 14.76
N ALA A 382 2.08 -13.33 13.98
CA ALA A 382 1.56 -11.98 13.85
C ALA A 382 0.12 -11.95 13.29
N ILE A 383 -0.17 -12.79 12.30
CA ILE A 383 -1.53 -12.97 11.76
C ILE A 383 -2.47 -13.55 12.82
N ALA A 384 -2.02 -14.53 13.59
CA ALA A 384 -2.80 -15.13 14.68
C ALA A 384 -3.16 -14.06 15.74
N VAL A 385 -2.20 -13.21 16.12
CA VAL A 385 -2.45 -12.08 17.04
C VAL A 385 -3.50 -11.12 16.46
N ALA A 386 -3.42 -10.79 15.17
CA ALA A 386 -4.43 -9.98 14.50
C ALA A 386 -5.83 -10.62 14.52
N ALA A 387 -5.90 -11.95 14.37
CA ALA A 387 -7.15 -12.71 14.49
C ALA A 387 -7.67 -12.69 15.94
N LEU A 388 -6.81 -12.86 16.95
CA LEU A 388 -7.18 -12.78 18.36
C LEU A 388 -7.73 -11.39 18.74
N ILE A 389 -7.10 -10.30 18.25
CA ILE A 389 -7.63 -8.93 18.41
C ILE A 389 -9.05 -8.84 17.80
N THR A 390 -9.30 -9.50 16.68
CA THR A 390 -10.62 -9.49 16.02
C THR A 390 -11.65 -10.28 16.82
N LEU A 391 -11.26 -11.37 17.46
CA LEU A 391 -12.12 -12.17 18.32
C LEU A 391 -12.52 -11.43 19.60
N SER A 392 -11.56 -10.75 20.25
CA SER A 392 -11.80 -10.00 21.50
C SER A 392 -12.73 -8.81 21.32
N THR A 393 -12.76 -8.18 20.14
CA THR A 393 -13.63 -7.02 19.87
C THR A 393 -15.10 -7.38 19.68
N GLY A 394 -15.45 -8.65 19.46
CA GLY A 394 -16.84 -9.09 19.25
C GLY A 394 -17.64 -9.31 20.53
N GLY A 395 -17.00 -9.44 21.69
CA GLY A 395 -17.68 -9.59 22.98
C GLY A 395 -18.21 -8.27 23.53
N ALA A 396 -17.55 -7.16 23.24
CA ALA A 396 -17.95 -5.84 23.77
C ALA A 396 -19.21 -5.25 23.11
N SER A 397 -19.49 -5.58 21.84
CA SER A 397 -20.68 -5.11 21.13
C SER A 397 -21.94 -5.93 21.45
N ALA A 398 -21.80 -7.20 21.85
CA ALA A 398 -22.93 -8.02 22.27
C ALA A 398 -23.44 -7.60 23.67
N GLY A 399 -22.53 -7.26 24.60
CA GLY A 399 -22.91 -6.79 25.95
C GLY A 399 -23.62 -5.44 25.96
N ALA A 400 -23.19 -4.48 25.11
CA ALA A 400 -23.84 -3.18 25.02
C ALA A 400 -25.24 -3.22 24.37
N GLY A 401 -25.48 -4.20 23.49
CA GLY A 401 -26.80 -4.43 22.88
C GLY A 401 -27.81 -4.98 23.89
N ASP A 402 -27.38 -5.88 24.77
CA ASP A 402 -28.23 -6.49 25.81
C ASP A 402 -28.57 -5.49 26.91
N GLU A 403 -27.64 -4.61 27.34
CA GLU A 403 -27.91 -3.55 28.31
C GLU A 403 -28.91 -2.52 27.80
N LEU A 404 -28.83 -2.12 26.51
CA LEU A 404 -29.79 -1.19 25.89
C LEU A 404 -31.18 -1.82 25.73
N THR A 405 -31.24 -3.14 25.49
CA THR A 405 -32.52 -3.87 25.40
C THR A 405 -33.15 -4.05 26.79
N GLN A 406 -32.33 -4.30 27.80
CA GLN A 406 -32.83 -4.37 29.22
C GLN A 406 -33.29 -3.01 29.74
N GLN A 407 -32.59 -1.90 29.43
CA GLN A 407 -33.00 -0.56 29.80
C GLN A 407 -34.33 -0.13 29.14
N LYS A 408 -34.56 -0.49 27.88
CA LYS A 408 -35.82 -0.25 27.19
C LYS A 408 -36.96 -1.12 27.70
N GLY A 409 -36.70 -2.31 28.20
CA GLY A 409 -37.68 -3.20 28.81
C GLY A 409 -38.10 -2.72 30.22
N GLN A 410 -37.24 -2.01 30.96
CA GLN A 410 -37.53 -1.46 32.30
C GLN A 410 -38.19 -0.08 32.27
N ALA A 411 -38.11 0.66 31.14
CA ALA A 411 -38.74 1.98 31.00
C ALA A 411 -40.18 1.93 30.40
N GLY A 412 -40.69 0.72 30.17
CA GLY A 412 -41.99 0.45 29.52
C GLY A 412 -43.01 -0.26 30.44
N VAL A 413 -42.83 -0.19 31.79
CA VAL A 413 -43.82 -0.68 32.77
C VAL A 413 -44.31 0.48 33.61
#